data_e899ee62b22d47132a6610e36369287e
#
_entry.id   e899ee62b22d47132a6610e36369287e
#
_cell.length_a   1.000
_cell.length_b   1.000
_cell.length_c   1.000
_cell.angle_alpha   90.00
_cell.angle_beta   90.00
_cell.angle_gamma   90.00
#
_symmetry.space_group_name_H-M   'P 1'
#
loop_
_entity.id
_entity.type
_entity.pdbx_description
1 polymer ?
#
loop_
_entity_poly.entity_id
_entity_poly.type
_entity_poly.pdbx_seq_one_letter_code
_entity_poly.pdbx_strand_id
1 'polypeptide(L)'
;MGKWRNGYKRPNPERDRETRNIRDRRKRKELRGWYIDYKSHLKCSVCGENHPATLEFHHKDPATKILEIGTMVSSVPKFSKEKILDEINKCLVICSNCHKKLHWKESHP
;
A
#
# COMPACT_ATOMS: atom_id res chain seq x y z
N MET A 1 -7.14 44.83 -10.14
CA MET A 1 -6.78 44.50 -9.66
C MET A 1 -6.41 43.54 -9.89
N GLY A 2 -6.09 43.39 -10.44
CA GLY A 2 -5.84 42.39 -10.69
C GLY A 2 -5.32 41.64 -9.77
N LYS A 3 -5.23 41.63 -9.37
CA LYS A 3 -4.74 41.11 -8.56
C LYS A 3 -5.46 40.20 -8.20
N TRP A 4 -5.10 39.48 -7.93
CA TRP A 4 -5.68 38.55 -7.28
C TRP A 4 -6.49 39.23 -6.41
N ARG A 5 -7.50 39.58 -6.81
CA ARG A 5 -8.30 40.27 -6.12
C ARG A 5 -8.10 40.19 -4.80
N ASN A 6 -8.26 41.05 -4.04
CA ASN A 6 -8.10 41.10 -2.63
C ASN A 6 -6.67 40.79 -2.22
N GLY A 7 -5.76 41.12 -3.04
CA GLY A 7 -4.38 40.93 -2.71
C GLY A 7 -3.89 39.50 -2.75
N TYR A 8 -4.74 38.59 -3.14
CA TYR A 8 -4.32 37.20 -3.22
C TYR A 8 -3.22 37.04 -4.26
N LYS A 9 -2.19 36.34 -3.91
CA LYS A 9 -1.12 36.07 -4.82
C LYS A 9 -1.07 34.63 -5.15
N ARG A 10 -0.76 34.33 -6.41
CA ARG A 10 -0.59 32.97 -6.79
C ARG A 10 0.57 32.37 -6.00
N PRO A 11 0.42 31.20 -5.43
CA PRO A 11 1.52 30.54 -4.69
C PRO A 11 2.71 30.29 -5.58
N ASN A 12 3.88 30.31 -4.98
CA ASN A 12 5.10 29.97 -5.69
C ASN A 12 5.03 28.48 -6.05
N PRO A 13 5.09 28.13 -7.34
CA PRO A 13 4.96 26.72 -7.77
C PRO A 13 6.01 25.80 -7.14
N GLU A 14 7.25 26.26 -7.00
CA GLU A 14 8.29 25.43 -6.43
C GLU A 14 8.06 25.17 -4.96
N ARG A 15 7.71 26.20 -4.24
CA ARG A 15 7.43 26.09 -2.82
C ARG A 15 6.22 25.19 -2.58
N ASP A 16 5.22 25.34 -3.41
CA ASP A 16 4.00 24.56 -3.32
C ASP A 16 4.28 23.08 -3.57
N ARG A 17 5.13 22.79 -4.56
CA ARG A 17 5.53 21.44 -4.87
C ARG A 17 6.32 20.84 -3.72
N GLU A 18 7.22 21.61 -3.15
CA GLU A 18 8.02 21.15 -2.03
C GLU A 18 7.16 20.81 -0.83
N THR A 19 6.17 21.65 -0.53
CA THR A 19 5.24 21.42 0.56
C THR A 19 4.44 20.14 0.34
N ARG A 20 4.00 19.92 -0.88
CA ARG A 20 3.27 18.71 -1.22
C ARG A 20 4.16 17.48 -1.09
N ASN A 21 5.40 17.57 -1.55
CA ASN A 21 6.33 16.45 -1.48
C ASN A 21 6.59 16.04 -0.04
N ILE A 22 6.75 17.01 0.84
CA ILE A 22 6.96 16.75 2.27
C ILE A 22 5.73 16.05 2.86
N ARG A 23 4.56 16.56 2.55
CA ARG A 23 3.31 15.99 3.04
C ARG A 23 3.11 14.57 2.53
N ASP A 24 3.34 14.34 1.24
CA ASP A 24 3.18 13.02 0.64
C ASP A 24 4.16 12.02 1.23
N ARG A 25 5.39 12.45 1.46
CA ARG A 25 6.42 11.61 2.06
C ARG A 25 6.03 11.20 3.48
N ARG A 26 5.49 12.14 4.23
CA ARG A 26 5.03 11.88 5.59
C ARG A 26 3.89 10.86 5.60
N LYS A 27 2.92 11.05 4.72
CA LYS A 27 1.78 10.13 4.62
C LYS A 27 2.20 8.74 4.19
N ARG A 28 3.15 8.64 3.27
CA ARG A 28 3.66 7.33 2.87
C ARG A 28 4.38 6.64 4.00
N LYS A 29 5.12 7.40 4.80
CA LYS A 29 5.82 6.84 5.93
C LYS A 29 4.84 6.34 6.98
N GLU A 30 3.81 7.10 7.26
CA GLU A 30 2.76 6.70 8.21
C GLU A 30 2.04 5.45 7.72
N LEU A 31 1.68 5.42 6.47
CA LEU A 31 0.97 4.29 5.90
C LEU A 31 1.83 3.04 5.89
N ARG A 32 3.12 3.19 5.57
CA ARG A 32 4.04 2.07 5.59
C ARG A 32 4.23 1.54 7.00
N GLY A 33 4.34 2.42 7.99
CA GLY A 33 4.45 2.02 9.39
C GLY A 33 3.21 1.27 9.85
N TRP A 34 2.03 1.76 9.49
CA TRP A 34 0.79 1.09 9.80
C TRP A 34 0.74 -0.30 9.16
N TYR A 35 1.17 -0.40 7.92
CA TYR A 35 1.15 -1.65 7.17
C TYR A 35 2.07 -2.70 7.80
N ILE A 36 3.27 -2.29 8.18
CA ILE A 36 4.21 -3.19 8.85
C ILE A 36 3.65 -3.64 10.19
N ASP A 37 3.08 -2.72 10.95
CA ASP A 37 2.46 -3.05 12.23
C ASP A 37 1.31 -4.02 12.04
N TYR A 38 0.46 -3.78 11.05
CA TYR A 38 -0.65 -4.66 10.74
C TYR A 38 -0.15 -6.07 10.41
N LYS A 39 0.88 -6.18 9.57
CA LYS A 39 1.45 -7.47 9.20
C LYS A 39 2.11 -8.18 10.37
N SER A 40 2.60 -7.43 11.35
CA SER A 40 3.27 -8.04 12.51
C SER A 40 2.32 -8.87 13.37
N HIS A 41 1.01 -8.70 13.18
CA HIS A 41 0.00 -9.47 13.91
C HIS A 41 -0.54 -10.65 13.09
N LEU A 42 0.03 -10.89 11.92
CA LEU A 42 -0.42 -11.94 11.02
C LEU A 42 0.61 -13.04 10.92
N LYS A 43 0.20 -14.14 10.32
CA LYS A 43 1.11 -15.24 10.04
C LYS A 43 0.70 -15.92 8.75
N CYS A 44 1.66 -16.62 8.15
CA CYS A 44 1.40 -17.39 6.94
C CYS A 44 0.33 -18.44 7.18
N SER A 45 -0.67 -18.48 6.33
CA SER A 45 -1.76 -19.46 6.45
C SER A 45 -1.32 -20.88 6.21
N VAL A 46 -0.15 -21.08 5.58
CA VAL A 46 0.34 -22.41 5.21
C VAL A 46 1.35 -22.94 6.21
N CYS A 47 2.39 -22.16 6.52
CA CYS A 47 3.49 -22.65 7.37
C CYS A 47 3.61 -21.97 8.72
N GLY A 48 2.84 -20.89 8.94
CA GLY A 48 2.87 -20.20 10.23
C GLY A 48 3.96 -19.17 10.40
N GLU A 49 4.73 -18.89 9.35
CA GLU A 49 5.77 -17.86 9.39
C GLU A 49 5.12 -16.54 9.83
N ASN A 50 5.73 -15.83 10.77
CA ASN A 50 5.10 -14.62 11.34
C ASN A 50 5.94 -13.36 11.23
N HIS A 51 7.08 -13.39 10.54
CA HIS A 51 7.87 -12.17 10.37
C HIS A 51 7.23 -11.30 9.31
N PRO A 52 6.91 -10.03 9.62
CA PRO A 52 6.21 -9.18 8.67
C PRO A 52 6.94 -8.95 7.35
N ALA A 53 8.27 -9.02 7.35
CA ALA A 53 9.03 -8.82 6.12
C ALA A 53 8.82 -9.94 5.11
N THR A 54 8.43 -11.13 5.57
CA THR A 54 8.24 -12.28 4.68
C THR A 54 6.79 -12.50 4.28
N LEU A 55 5.86 -11.79 4.91
CA LEU A 55 4.43 -11.98 4.65
C LEU A 55 3.97 -11.21 3.43
N GLU A 56 3.18 -11.85 2.61
CA GLU A 56 2.63 -11.28 1.39
C GLU A 56 1.14 -11.58 1.33
N PHE A 57 0.46 -10.90 0.43
CA PHE A 57 -0.97 -11.10 0.24
C PHE A 57 -1.22 -11.64 -1.16
N HIS A 58 -1.85 -12.79 -1.22
CA HIS A 58 -2.15 -13.44 -2.49
C HIS A 58 -3.65 -13.33 -2.74
N HIS A 59 -4.06 -12.66 -3.81
CA HIS A 59 -5.48 -12.51 -4.14
C HIS A 59 -6.07 -13.86 -4.47
N LYS A 60 -7.14 -14.22 -3.76
CA LYS A 60 -7.80 -15.52 -3.98
C LYS A 60 -8.46 -15.59 -5.35
N ASP A 61 -9.03 -14.48 -5.80
CA ASP A 61 -9.67 -14.38 -7.09
C ASP A 61 -9.06 -13.21 -7.85
N PRO A 62 -8.23 -13.48 -8.87
CA PRO A 62 -7.60 -12.41 -9.63
C PRO A 62 -8.59 -11.45 -10.29
N ALA A 63 -9.80 -11.91 -10.56
CA ALA A 63 -10.81 -11.09 -11.23
C ALA A 63 -11.29 -9.93 -10.35
N THR A 64 -11.18 -10.05 -9.02
CA THR A 64 -11.61 -9.01 -8.09
C THR A 64 -10.47 -8.10 -7.65
N LYS A 65 -9.25 -8.39 -8.10
CA LYS A 65 -8.09 -7.63 -7.72
C LYS A 65 -8.10 -6.24 -8.34
N ILE A 66 -7.94 -5.22 -7.51
CA ILE A 66 -7.82 -3.85 -7.99
C ILE A 66 -6.34 -3.54 -8.21
N LEU A 67 -5.51 -3.76 -7.18
CA LEU A 67 -4.07 -3.55 -7.24
C LEU A 67 -3.40 -4.47 -6.24
N GLU A 68 -2.10 -4.65 -6.40
CA GLU A 68 -1.30 -5.34 -5.39
C GLU A 68 -1.32 -4.50 -4.12
N ILE A 69 -1.37 -5.15 -2.96
CA ILE A 69 -1.43 -4.45 -1.68
C ILE A 69 -0.20 -3.55 -1.51
N GLY A 70 0.98 -4.07 -1.83
CA GLY A 70 2.20 -3.28 -1.72
C GLY A 70 2.18 -2.01 -2.56
N THR A 71 1.58 -2.08 -3.73
CA THR A 71 1.42 -0.93 -4.61
C THR A 71 0.48 0.10 -3.99
N MET A 72 -0.61 -0.34 -3.39
CA MET A 72 -1.55 0.56 -2.73
C MET A 72 -0.90 1.30 -1.57
N VAL A 73 -0.05 0.61 -0.81
CA VAL A 73 0.64 1.19 0.34
C VAL A 73 1.72 2.17 -0.09
N SER A 74 2.42 1.88 -1.19
CA SER A 74 3.54 2.70 -1.64
C SER A 74 3.15 3.85 -2.56
N SER A 75 1.92 3.85 -3.08
CA SER A 75 1.51 4.96 -3.93
C SER A 75 1.29 6.21 -3.09
N VAL A 76 1.41 7.35 -3.72
CA VAL A 76 1.14 8.62 -3.09
C VAL A 76 -0.29 8.55 -2.58
N PRO A 77 -0.60 9.19 -1.46
CA PRO A 77 -1.79 8.89 -0.68
C PRO A 77 -3.09 8.93 -1.44
N LYS A 78 -3.28 7.92 -2.21
CA LYS A 78 -4.44 7.75 -3.02
C LYS A 78 -5.42 6.81 -2.35
N PHE A 79 -4.92 5.93 -1.51
CA PHE A 79 -5.73 4.90 -0.89
C PHE A 79 -5.76 5.08 0.62
N SER A 80 -6.96 5.03 1.18
CA SER A 80 -7.15 5.07 2.62
C SER A 80 -6.84 3.70 3.21
N LYS A 81 -6.63 3.65 4.51
CA LYS A 81 -6.44 2.37 5.21
C LYS A 81 -7.62 1.45 5.01
N GLU A 82 -8.83 2.01 5.00
CA GLU A 82 -10.05 1.22 4.79
C GLU A 82 -10.05 0.55 3.43
N LYS A 83 -9.63 1.29 2.40
CA LYS A 83 -9.57 0.72 1.06
C LYS A 83 -8.52 -0.37 0.96
N ILE A 84 -7.39 -0.19 1.62
CA ILE A 84 -6.32 -1.18 1.65
C ILE A 84 -6.81 -2.42 2.39
N LEU A 85 -7.50 -2.25 3.51
CA LEU A 85 -8.05 -3.37 4.26
C LEU A 85 -9.11 -4.13 3.47
N ASP A 86 -9.94 -3.42 2.70
CA ASP A 86 -10.90 -4.07 1.82
C ASP A 86 -10.19 -4.95 0.81
N GLU A 87 -9.08 -4.48 0.28
CA GLU A 87 -8.32 -5.26 -0.69
C GLU A 87 -7.62 -6.44 -0.02
N ILE A 88 -7.09 -6.24 1.20
CA ILE A 88 -6.46 -7.31 1.97
C ILE A 88 -7.46 -8.44 2.26
N ASN A 89 -8.72 -8.08 2.51
CA ASN A 89 -9.75 -9.08 2.79
C ASN A 89 -10.03 -10.02 1.61
N LYS A 90 -9.59 -9.66 0.42
CA LYS A 90 -9.70 -10.53 -0.75
C LYS A 90 -8.53 -11.50 -0.87
N CYS A 91 -7.58 -11.42 0.06
CA CYS A 91 -6.30 -12.11 -0.07
C CYS A 91 -6.11 -13.19 0.99
N LEU A 92 -5.22 -14.11 0.65
CA LEU A 92 -4.69 -15.09 1.57
C LEU A 92 -3.36 -14.56 2.08
N VAL A 93 -3.12 -14.62 3.38
CA VAL A 93 -1.84 -14.22 3.96
C VAL A 93 -0.89 -15.38 3.80
N ILE A 94 0.24 -15.16 3.15
CA ILE A 94 1.16 -16.24 2.81
C ILE A 94 2.58 -15.69 2.79
N CYS A 95 3.56 -16.47 3.26
CA CYS A 95 4.94 -16.01 3.24
C CYS A 95 5.52 -16.15 1.84
N SER A 96 6.66 -15.47 1.61
CA SER A 96 7.32 -15.48 0.30
C SER A 96 7.60 -16.88 -0.21
N ASN A 97 8.07 -17.77 0.66
CA ASN A 97 8.37 -19.15 0.26
C ASN A 97 7.12 -19.91 -0.16
N CYS A 98 6.10 -19.86 0.65
CA CYS A 98 4.85 -20.54 0.34
C CYS A 98 4.17 -19.95 -0.88
N HIS A 99 4.31 -18.63 -1.07
CA HIS A 99 3.75 -17.93 -2.21
C HIS A 99 4.41 -18.41 -3.51
N LYS A 100 5.73 -18.54 -3.49
CA LYS A 100 6.47 -19.04 -4.64
C LYS A 100 6.11 -20.48 -4.94
N LYS A 101 5.95 -21.29 -3.90
CA LYS A 101 5.55 -22.68 -4.08
C LYS A 101 4.15 -22.79 -4.67
N LEU A 102 3.26 -21.91 -4.26
CA LEU A 102 1.90 -21.87 -4.78
C LEU A 102 1.90 -21.55 -6.27
N HIS A 103 2.63 -20.52 -6.68
CA HIS A 103 2.74 -20.15 -8.08
C HIS A 103 3.41 -21.24 -8.92
N TRP A 104 4.40 -21.89 -8.37
CA TRP A 104 5.07 -23.01 -9.02
C TRP A 104 4.06 -24.13 -9.30
N LYS A 105 3.25 -24.44 -8.29
CA LYS A 105 2.27 -25.50 -8.40
C LYS A 105 1.21 -25.18 -9.47
N GLU A 106 0.84 -23.92 -9.57
CA GLU A 106 -0.14 -23.46 -10.57
C GLU A 106 0.42 -23.56 -11.98
N SER A 107 1.74 -23.34 -12.15
CA SER A 107 2.38 -23.40 -13.46
C SER A 107 2.84 -24.81 -13.83
N HIS A 108 2.92 -25.72 -12.86
CA HIS A 108 3.39 -27.09 -13.08
C HIS A 108 2.40 -28.08 -12.50
N PRO A 109 1.19 -28.15 -13.06
CA PRO A 109 0.16 -29.03 -12.54
C PRO A 109 0.46 -30.50 -12.73
#